data_7415a638c5672ca29540dd7aae7a4c5f
#
_entry.id   7415a638c5672ca29540dd7aae7a4c5f
#
_cell.length_a   1.000
_cell.length_b   1.000
_cell.length_c   1.000
_cell.angle_alpha   90.00
_cell.angle_beta   90.00
_cell.angle_gamma   90.00
#
_symmetry.space_group_name_H-M   'P 1'
#
loop_
_entity.id
_entity.type
_entity.pdbx_description
1 polymer ?
#
loop_
_entity_poly.entity_id
_entity_poly.type
_entity_poly.pdbx_seq_one_letter_code
_entity_poly.pdbx_strand_id
1 'polypeptide(L)'
;MASETSITPKQIFADLSQDVIGQDQALRDMSVAIFKHLIEHSSRNVLMIGNSGTGKTTIMRSLERFFTQTEGLEKYSTIIRINANLVADLASSGKQTNVVMDRLARQAANILGKRADLESMRKYVSHGIVCVDEVDKIRSVVGGVPNVKGIIAQDSLLTLMENENVQVDLPYYEADSWHSLTTTIN
;
A
#
# COMPACT_ATOMS: atom_id res chain seq x y z
N MET A 1 18.90 0.74 -22.52
CA MET A 1 19.23 1.55 -21.35
C MET A 1 17.99 2.39 -21.06
N ALA A 2 17.13 1.95 -20.15
CA ALA A 2 16.02 2.78 -19.72
C ALA A 2 16.61 3.96 -18.93
N SER A 3 16.22 5.18 -19.28
CA SER A 3 16.61 6.37 -18.53
C SER A 3 16.06 6.20 -17.11
N GLU A 4 16.94 5.98 -16.13
CA GLU A 4 16.58 6.12 -14.73
C GLU A 4 16.00 7.52 -14.57
N THR A 5 14.72 7.61 -14.36
CA THR A 5 14.04 8.89 -14.12
C THR A 5 14.65 9.43 -12.82
N SER A 6 15.49 10.44 -12.94
CA SER A 6 16.21 11.07 -11.83
C SER A 6 15.24 11.92 -11.01
N ILE A 7 14.27 11.26 -10.34
CA ILE A 7 13.35 11.93 -9.43
C ILE A 7 14.11 12.30 -8.16
N THR A 8 13.97 13.55 -7.73
CA THR A 8 14.59 14.07 -6.50
C THR A 8 13.56 14.34 -5.42
N PRO A 9 13.94 14.35 -4.12
CA PRO A 9 13.02 14.71 -3.04
C PRO A 9 12.34 16.08 -3.25
N LYS A 10 13.07 17.03 -3.87
CA LYS A 10 12.53 18.36 -4.17
C LYS A 10 11.40 18.31 -5.21
N GLN A 11 11.53 17.47 -6.23
CA GLN A 11 10.50 17.28 -7.25
C GLN A 11 9.27 16.58 -6.66
N ILE A 12 9.47 15.55 -5.82
CA ILE A 12 8.39 14.88 -5.10
C ILE A 12 7.65 15.88 -4.21
N PHE A 13 8.38 16.69 -3.43
CA PHE A 13 7.78 17.72 -2.59
C PHE A 13 6.96 18.72 -3.41
N ALA A 14 7.48 19.21 -4.52
CA ALA A 14 6.80 20.17 -5.38
C ALA A 14 5.51 19.58 -5.98
N ASP A 15 5.51 18.30 -6.33
CA ASP A 15 4.32 17.60 -6.83
C ASP A 15 3.25 17.45 -5.72
N LEU A 16 3.62 16.91 -4.57
CA LEU A 16 2.70 16.72 -3.45
C LEU A 16 2.11 18.04 -2.93
N SER A 17 2.87 19.13 -3.00
CA SER A 17 2.45 20.47 -2.57
C SER A 17 1.34 21.07 -3.46
N GLN A 18 1.07 20.50 -4.62
CA GLN A 18 -0.05 20.95 -5.47
C GLN A 18 -1.42 20.66 -4.82
N ASP A 19 -1.51 19.58 -4.06
CA ASP A 19 -2.76 19.13 -3.44
C ASP A 19 -2.83 19.45 -1.94
N VAL A 20 -1.68 19.61 -1.29
CA VAL A 20 -1.58 19.71 0.18
C VAL A 20 -0.97 21.05 0.58
N ILE A 21 -1.73 21.86 1.26
CA ILE A 21 -1.33 23.20 1.71
C ILE A 21 -1.10 23.21 3.22
N GLY A 22 -0.04 23.88 3.67
CA GLY A 22 0.20 24.14 5.10
C GLY A 22 0.76 22.93 5.88
N GLN A 23 1.28 21.91 5.19
CA GLN A 23 1.89 20.72 5.80
C GLN A 23 3.34 20.52 5.29
N ASP A 24 4.08 21.59 5.10
CA ASP A 24 5.40 21.56 4.43
C ASP A 24 6.38 20.60 5.09
N GLN A 25 6.43 20.52 6.43
CA GLN A 25 7.34 19.62 7.11
C GLN A 25 6.96 18.15 6.84
N ALA A 26 5.68 17.80 6.99
CA ALA A 26 5.20 16.44 6.71
C ALA A 26 5.46 16.05 5.24
N LEU A 27 5.26 16.98 4.30
CA LEU A 27 5.54 16.74 2.89
C LEU A 27 7.03 16.56 2.60
N ARG A 28 7.92 17.30 3.26
CA ARG A 28 9.37 17.12 3.14
C ARG A 28 9.81 15.74 3.62
N ASP A 29 9.34 15.35 4.80
CA ASP A 29 9.66 14.05 5.39
C ASP A 29 9.12 12.90 4.51
N MET A 30 7.89 13.04 4.02
CA MET A 30 7.28 12.09 3.08
C MET A 30 8.07 12.01 1.77
N SER A 31 8.49 13.13 1.21
CA SER A 31 9.27 13.18 -0.04
C SER A 31 10.62 12.47 0.08
N VAL A 32 11.27 12.60 1.25
CA VAL A 32 12.50 11.86 1.53
C VAL A 32 12.22 10.36 1.70
N ALA A 33 11.14 9.99 2.37
CA ALA A 33 10.75 8.58 2.54
C ALA A 33 10.46 7.91 1.19
N ILE A 34 9.68 8.58 0.32
CA ILE A 34 9.39 8.11 -1.05
C ILE A 34 10.68 7.95 -1.84
N PHE A 35 11.53 8.98 -1.84
CA PHE A 35 12.79 8.95 -2.58
C PHE A 35 13.67 7.77 -2.17
N LYS A 36 13.80 7.52 -0.86
CA LYS A 36 14.54 6.37 -0.34
C LYS A 36 13.92 5.04 -0.77
N HIS A 37 12.59 4.94 -0.75
CA HIS A 37 11.89 3.75 -1.23
C HIS A 37 12.18 3.46 -2.72
N LEU A 38 12.21 4.51 -3.55
CA LEU A 38 12.47 4.38 -4.98
C LEU A 38 13.91 3.97 -5.31
N ILE A 39 14.90 4.44 -4.52
CA ILE A 39 16.34 4.20 -4.78
C ILE A 39 16.85 2.97 -4.04
N GLU A 40 16.55 2.87 -2.76
CA GLU A 40 17.13 1.84 -1.88
C GLU A 40 16.40 0.51 -1.98
N HIS A 41 15.25 0.47 -2.66
CA HIS A 41 14.32 -0.67 -2.71
C HIS A 41 14.00 -1.24 -1.31
N SER A 42 14.15 -0.39 -0.28
CA SER A 42 13.88 -0.78 1.10
C SER A 42 12.44 -0.41 1.44
N SER A 43 11.68 -1.38 1.92
CA SER A 43 10.36 -1.12 2.47
C SER A 43 10.51 -0.26 3.73
N ARG A 44 9.87 0.90 3.74
CA ARG A 44 9.84 1.77 4.91
C ARG A 44 8.39 2.08 5.26
N ASN A 45 8.07 1.86 6.51
CA ASN A 45 6.78 2.23 7.05
C ASN A 45 6.81 3.70 7.48
N VAL A 46 5.75 4.44 7.12
CA VAL A 46 5.57 5.85 7.52
C VAL A 46 4.32 5.96 8.37
N LEU A 47 4.47 6.46 9.59
CA LEU A 47 3.35 6.72 10.49
C LEU A 47 3.04 8.22 10.52
N MET A 48 1.84 8.59 10.06
CA MET A 48 1.33 9.96 10.13
C MET A 48 0.45 10.15 11.36
N ILE A 49 0.87 11.01 12.29
CA ILE A 49 0.14 11.33 13.51
C ILE A 49 -0.37 12.77 13.42
N GLY A 50 -1.62 12.99 13.78
CA GLY A 50 -2.23 14.32 13.81
C GLY A 50 -3.74 14.26 14.03
N ASN A 51 -4.33 15.38 14.43
CA ASN A 51 -5.76 15.50 14.67
C ASN A 51 -6.59 15.26 13.40
N SER A 52 -7.89 15.03 13.55
CA SER A 52 -8.80 14.98 12.41
C SER A 52 -8.76 16.31 11.64
N GLY A 53 -8.83 16.26 10.33
CA GLY A 53 -8.80 17.46 9.46
C GLY A 53 -7.41 18.04 9.19
N THR A 54 -6.32 17.46 9.70
CA THR A 54 -4.94 17.96 9.45
C THR A 54 -4.37 17.57 8.07
N GLY A 55 -5.17 17.03 7.17
CA GLY A 55 -4.72 16.71 5.80
C GLY A 55 -4.09 15.34 5.59
N LYS A 56 -4.06 14.44 6.59
CA LYS A 56 -3.49 13.08 6.44
C LYS A 56 -4.06 12.33 5.23
N THR A 57 -5.38 12.31 5.10
CA THR A 57 -6.06 11.66 3.96
C THR A 57 -5.78 12.38 2.63
N THR A 58 -5.58 13.69 2.65
CA THR A 58 -5.18 14.47 1.48
C THR A 58 -3.78 14.09 1.03
N ILE A 59 -2.84 13.91 1.95
CA ILE A 59 -1.49 13.41 1.65
C ILE A 59 -1.56 12.03 0.99
N MET A 60 -2.37 11.09 1.52
CA MET A 60 -2.52 9.76 0.91
C MET A 60 -3.07 9.83 -0.53
N ARG A 61 -4.02 10.73 -0.81
CA ARG A 61 -4.55 10.94 -2.17
C ARG A 61 -3.51 11.55 -3.12
N SER A 62 -2.72 12.48 -2.61
CA SER A 62 -1.62 13.08 -3.36
C SER A 62 -0.54 12.03 -3.71
N LEU A 63 -0.23 11.11 -2.80
CA LEU A 63 0.64 9.97 -3.06
C LEU A 63 0.08 9.06 -4.16
N GLU A 64 -1.22 8.72 -4.07
CA GLU A 64 -1.90 7.90 -5.09
C GLU A 64 -1.79 8.56 -6.47
N ARG A 65 -2.06 9.87 -6.57
CA ARG A 65 -1.90 10.64 -7.81
C ARG A 65 -0.44 10.61 -8.30
N PHE A 66 0.52 10.90 -7.43
CA PHE A 66 1.94 10.93 -7.76
C PHE A 66 2.41 9.60 -8.37
N PHE A 67 2.13 8.47 -7.73
CA PHE A 67 2.57 7.16 -8.21
C PHE A 67 1.83 6.66 -9.45
N THR A 68 0.59 7.10 -9.67
CA THR A 68 -0.20 6.69 -10.83
C THR A 68 0.02 7.56 -12.05
N GLN A 69 0.48 8.82 -11.89
CA GLN A 69 0.61 9.77 -12.99
C GLN A 69 2.07 10.09 -13.37
N THR A 70 3.04 9.69 -12.54
CA THR A 70 4.46 9.97 -12.84
C THR A 70 5.01 8.89 -13.75
N GLU A 71 5.49 9.30 -14.93
CA GLU A 71 6.14 8.42 -15.91
C GLU A 71 7.38 7.74 -15.31
N GLY A 72 7.56 6.45 -15.58
CA GLY A 72 8.66 5.65 -15.05
C GLY A 72 8.41 5.04 -13.67
N LEU A 73 7.24 5.33 -13.05
CA LEU A 73 6.83 4.75 -11.78
C LEU A 73 5.73 3.68 -11.90
N GLU A 74 5.51 3.13 -13.09
CA GLU A 74 4.40 2.20 -13.37
C GLU A 74 4.38 1.00 -12.41
N LYS A 75 5.55 0.47 -12.04
CA LYS A 75 5.65 -0.66 -11.10
C LYS A 75 5.19 -0.32 -9.67
N TYR A 76 5.19 0.97 -9.31
CA TYR A 76 4.72 1.49 -8.03
C TYR A 76 3.27 2.01 -8.10
N SER A 77 2.62 1.92 -9.25
CA SER A 77 1.24 2.39 -9.43
C SER A 77 0.20 1.54 -8.69
N THR A 78 0.60 0.36 -8.19
CA THR A 78 -0.27 -0.45 -7.35
C THR A 78 -0.31 0.14 -5.95
N ILE A 79 -1.18 1.11 -5.76
CA ILE A 79 -1.44 1.74 -4.47
C ILE A 79 -2.87 1.47 -4.04
N ILE A 80 -3.08 1.08 -2.80
CA ILE A 80 -4.40 0.92 -2.20
C ILE A 80 -4.53 1.76 -0.94
N ARG A 81 -5.73 2.27 -0.71
CA ARG A 81 -6.11 2.89 0.54
C ARG A 81 -7.19 2.04 1.21
N ILE A 82 -6.95 1.65 2.44
CA ILE A 82 -7.85 0.82 3.23
C ILE A 82 -8.14 1.51 4.57
N ASN A 83 -9.36 1.32 5.06
CA ASN A 83 -9.69 1.65 6.43
C ASN A 83 -9.31 0.46 7.34
N ALA A 84 -8.68 0.75 8.46
CA ALA A 84 -8.21 -0.28 9.38
C ALA A 84 -9.35 -1.17 9.93
N ASN A 85 -10.57 -0.64 10.08
CA ASN A 85 -11.73 -1.44 10.48
C ASN A 85 -12.09 -2.51 9.42
N LEU A 86 -11.89 -2.21 8.13
CA LEU A 86 -12.12 -3.17 7.06
C LEU A 86 -11.15 -4.35 7.14
N VAL A 87 -9.90 -4.11 7.57
CA VAL A 87 -8.93 -5.19 7.81
C VAL A 87 -9.45 -6.13 8.90
N ALA A 88 -10.02 -5.60 9.98
CA ALA A 88 -10.60 -6.39 11.05
C ALA A 88 -11.78 -7.28 10.59
N ASP A 89 -12.65 -6.76 9.73
CA ASP A 89 -13.79 -7.50 9.21
C ASP A 89 -13.37 -8.60 8.23
N LEU A 90 -12.42 -8.32 7.35
CA LEU A 90 -11.92 -9.26 6.36
C LEU A 90 -11.03 -10.34 6.98
N ALA A 91 -10.17 -10.00 7.94
CA ALA A 91 -9.27 -10.92 8.60
C ALA A 91 -10.02 -11.99 9.40
N SER A 92 -11.26 -11.68 9.87
CA SER A 92 -12.12 -12.65 10.56
C SER A 92 -12.76 -13.69 9.63
N SER A 93 -12.53 -13.65 8.32
CA SER A 93 -13.14 -14.57 7.34
C SER A 93 -12.51 -15.97 7.27
N GLY A 94 -11.46 -16.24 8.06
CA GLY A 94 -10.80 -17.56 8.13
C GLY A 94 -9.94 -17.92 6.91
N LYS A 95 -9.61 -16.95 6.03
CA LYS A 95 -8.69 -17.16 4.92
C LYS A 95 -7.25 -17.33 5.42
N GLN A 96 -6.48 -18.18 4.75
CA GLN A 96 -5.04 -18.36 5.01
C GLN A 96 -4.19 -17.25 4.38
N THR A 97 -4.72 -16.51 3.39
CA THR A 97 -4.03 -15.43 2.71
C THR A 97 -4.20 -14.10 3.46
N ASN A 98 -3.21 -13.22 3.33
CA ASN A 98 -3.30 -11.89 3.91
C ASN A 98 -4.27 -11.01 3.11
N VAL A 99 -5.35 -10.57 3.77
CA VAL A 99 -6.45 -9.84 3.12
C VAL A 99 -6.05 -8.50 2.51
N VAL A 100 -5.01 -7.85 3.07
CA VAL A 100 -4.48 -6.59 2.54
C VAL A 100 -3.73 -6.87 1.24
N MET A 101 -2.90 -7.92 1.23
CA MET A 101 -2.15 -8.34 0.04
C MET A 101 -3.06 -8.86 -1.06
N ASP A 102 -4.12 -9.62 -0.74
CA ASP A 102 -5.12 -10.04 -1.72
C ASP A 102 -5.79 -8.82 -2.40
N ARG A 103 -6.05 -7.77 -1.62
CA ARG A 103 -6.63 -6.54 -2.16
C ARG A 103 -5.64 -5.78 -3.05
N LEU A 104 -4.38 -5.74 -2.66
CA LEU A 104 -3.30 -5.18 -3.47
C LEU A 104 -3.15 -5.94 -4.79
N ALA A 105 -3.18 -7.27 -4.75
CA ALA A 105 -3.11 -8.13 -5.94
C ALA A 105 -4.27 -7.89 -6.90
N ARG A 106 -5.49 -7.72 -6.40
CA ARG A 106 -6.65 -7.35 -7.24
C ARG A 106 -6.47 -5.97 -7.89
N GLN A 107 -5.91 -5.01 -7.17
CA GLN A 107 -5.61 -3.70 -7.74
C GLN A 107 -4.55 -3.79 -8.84
N ALA A 108 -3.50 -4.57 -8.65
CA ALA A 108 -2.50 -4.84 -9.68
C ALA A 108 -3.12 -5.47 -10.93
N ALA A 109 -4.00 -6.47 -10.76
CA ALA A 109 -4.72 -7.09 -11.87
C ALA A 109 -5.62 -6.10 -12.64
N ASN A 110 -6.29 -5.18 -11.93
CA ASN A 110 -7.09 -4.13 -12.58
C ASN A 110 -6.24 -3.17 -13.42
N ILE A 111 -5.04 -2.82 -12.94
CA ILE A 111 -4.10 -1.95 -13.66
C ILE A 111 -3.53 -2.65 -14.90
N LEU A 112 -3.13 -3.91 -14.76
CA LEU A 112 -2.51 -4.68 -15.82
C LEU A 112 -3.52 -5.18 -16.87
N GLY A 113 -4.75 -5.50 -16.46
CA GLY A 113 -5.77 -6.09 -17.33
C GLY A 113 -5.26 -7.37 -17.98
N LYS A 114 -5.40 -7.51 -19.30
CA LYS A 114 -4.92 -8.67 -20.06
C LYS A 114 -3.37 -8.85 -20.08
N ARG A 115 -2.61 -7.89 -19.55
CA ARG A 115 -1.14 -7.97 -19.37
C ARG A 115 -0.74 -8.53 -18.01
N ALA A 116 -1.69 -8.99 -17.21
CA ALA A 116 -1.49 -9.52 -15.87
C ALA A 116 -0.91 -10.94 -15.89
N ASP A 117 0.21 -11.16 -16.59
CA ASP A 117 0.94 -12.41 -16.45
C ASP A 117 1.54 -12.55 -15.04
N LEU A 118 1.95 -13.75 -14.66
CA LEU A 118 2.38 -14.04 -13.30
C LEU A 118 3.61 -13.23 -12.87
N GLU A 119 4.55 -12.97 -13.78
CA GLU A 119 5.75 -12.18 -13.50
C GLU A 119 5.41 -10.71 -13.28
N SER A 120 4.59 -10.11 -14.16
CA SER A 120 4.08 -8.75 -14.02
C SER A 120 3.28 -8.59 -12.72
N MET A 121 2.43 -9.55 -12.39
CA MET A 121 1.66 -9.53 -11.15
C MET A 121 2.58 -9.54 -9.91
N ARG A 122 3.57 -10.43 -9.87
CA ARG A 122 4.56 -10.46 -8.77
C ARG A 122 5.27 -9.11 -8.63
N LYS A 123 5.74 -8.55 -9.75
CA LYS A 123 6.44 -7.27 -9.79
C LYS A 123 5.57 -6.13 -9.26
N TYR A 124 4.32 -6.03 -9.69
CA TYR A 124 3.42 -4.95 -9.29
C TYR A 124 2.96 -5.08 -7.84
N VAL A 125 2.79 -6.29 -7.34
CA VAL A 125 2.40 -6.51 -5.94
C VAL A 125 3.57 -6.29 -4.98
N SER A 126 4.78 -6.77 -5.30
CA SER A 126 5.96 -6.57 -4.44
C SER A 126 6.44 -5.11 -4.37
N HIS A 127 6.05 -4.26 -5.33
CA HIS A 127 6.33 -2.82 -5.30
C HIS A 127 5.09 -2.00 -4.87
N GLY A 128 4.04 -2.67 -4.42
CA GLY A 128 2.79 -2.04 -4.05
C GLY A 128 2.89 -1.19 -2.80
N ILE A 129 2.01 -0.20 -2.70
CA ILE A 129 1.94 0.72 -1.57
C ILE A 129 0.59 0.58 -0.89
N VAL A 130 0.62 0.40 0.43
CA VAL A 130 -0.59 0.29 1.25
C VAL A 130 -0.71 1.50 2.16
N CYS A 131 -1.76 2.28 1.97
CA CYS A 131 -2.15 3.37 2.85
C CYS A 131 -3.25 2.90 3.80
N VAL A 132 -2.96 2.81 5.08
CA VAL A 132 -3.95 2.41 6.11
C VAL A 132 -4.44 3.64 6.85
N ASP A 133 -5.73 3.92 6.75
CA ASP A 133 -6.39 5.03 7.45
C ASP A 133 -7.07 4.54 8.73
N GLU A 134 -7.20 5.43 9.71
CA GLU A 134 -7.89 5.17 10.98
C GLU A 134 -7.31 3.98 11.79
N VAL A 135 -6.00 3.79 11.80
CA VAL A 135 -5.32 2.70 12.56
C VAL A 135 -5.65 2.77 14.06
N ASP A 136 -5.89 3.97 14.59
CA ASP A 136 -6.31 4.21 15.97
C ASP A 136 -7.69 3.61 16.33
N LYS A 137 -8.49 3.25 15.34
CA LYS A 137 -9.79 2.59 15.53
C LYS A 137 -9.68 1.09 15.81
N ILE A 138 -8.56 0.47 15.47
CA ILE A 138 -8.33 -0.95 15.77
C ILE A 138 -8.03 -1.09 17.26
N ARG A 139 -8.95 -1.70 18.00
CA ARG A 139 -8.81 -1.91 19.45
C ARG A 139 -8.78 -3.39 19.76
N SER A 140 -7.75 -3.84 20.45
CA SER A 140 -7.64 -5.22 20.97
C SER A 140 -8.54 -5.48 22.18
N VAL A 141 -8.96 -4.41 22.87
CA VAL A 141 -9.88 -4.48 24.03
C VAL A 141 -10.98 -3.45 23.86
N VAL A 142 -12.23 -3.85 24.06
CA VAL A 142 -13.42 -3.00 24.04
C VAL A 142 -14.24 -3.27 25.31
N GLY A 143 -14.48 -2.24 26.12
CA GLY A 143 -15.24 -2.38 27.36
C GLY A 143 -14.64 -3.36 28.38
N GLY A 144 -13.30 -3.52 28.39
CA GLY A 144 -12.61 -4.48 29.26
C GLY A 144 -12.59 -5.93 28.74
N VAL A 145 -13.19 -6.21 27.58
CA VAL A 145 -13.25 -7.54 26.98
C VAL A 145 -12.34 -7.60 25.73
N PRO A 146 -11.59 -8.71 25.53
CA PRO A 146 -10.78 -8.90 24.33
C PRO A 146 -11.63 -8.82 23.06
N ASN A 147 -11.20 -8.00 22.11
CA ASN A 147 -11.80 -7.88 20.78
C ASN A 147 -10.99 -8.70 19.78
N VAL A 148 -11.40 -9.92 19.52
CA VAL A 148 -10.71 -10.87 18.65
C VAL A 148 -10.49 -10.29 17.24
N LYS A 149 -11.48 -9.63 16.66
CA LYS A 149 -11.35 -9.00 15.34
C LYS A 149 -10.26 -7.94 15.33
N GLY A 150 -10.19 -7.09 16.36
CA GLY A 150 -9.15 -6.09 16.50
C GLY A 150 -7.75 -6.68 16.67
N ILE A 151 -7.65 -7.78 17.44
CA ILE A 151 -6.37 -8.51 17.62
C ILE A 151 -5.89 -9.06 16.27
N ILE A 152 -6.74 -9.76 15.53
CA ILE A 152 -6.40 -10.34 14.22
C ILE A 152 -6.02 -9.24 13.21
N ALA A 153 -6.71 -8.10 13.24
CA ALA A 153 -6.35 -6.97 12.37
C ALA A 153 -4.98 -6.37 12.70
N GLN A 154 -4.65 -6.22 14.00
CA GLN A 154 -3.34 -5.75 14.44
C GLN A 154 -2.24 -6.73 14.00
N ASP A 155 -2.44 -8.03 14.17
CA ASP A 155 -1.52 -9.07 13.75
C ASP A 155 -1.30 -9.07 12.23
N SER A 156 -2.37 -8.97 11.44
CA SER A 156 -2.28 -8.87 9.97
C SER A 156 -1.51 -7.65 9.49
N LEU A 157 -1.64 -6.51 10.16
CA LEU A 157 -0.88 -5.31 9.84
C LEU A 157 0.56 -5.41 10.30
N LEU A 158 0.82 -5.99 11.48
CA LEU A 158 2.17 -6.20 12.01
C LEU A 158 3.01 -7.07 11.07
N THR A 159 2.45 -8.19 10.61
CA THR A 159 3.09 -9.08 9.62
C THR A 159 3.54 -8.32 8.36
N LEU A 160 2.70 -7.38 7.86
CA LEU A 160 3.07 -6.54 6.72
C LEU A 160 4.17 -5.52 7.07
N MET A 161 4.13 -4.94 8.27
CA MET A 161 5.10 -3.93 8.71
C MET A 161 6.48 -4.52 9.01
N GLU A 162 6.54 -5.77 9.44
CA GLU A 162 7.77 -6.51 9.73
C GLU A 162 8.42 -7.10 8.48
N ASN A 163 7.81 -6.90 7.32
CA ASN A 163 8.29 -7.40 6.04
C ASN A 163 8.44 -8.93 6.01
N GLU A 164 7.52 -9.62 6.68
CA GLU A 164 7.45 -11.06 6.68
C GLU A 164 6.88 -11.62 5.37
N ASN A 165 7.22 -12.85 5.09
CA ASN A 165 6.64 -13.57 3.96
C ASN A 165 5.15 -13.81 4.20
N VAL A 166 4.31 -13.28 3.33
CA VAL A 166 2.85 -13.43 3.40
C VAL A 166 2.29 -14.24 2.24
N GLN A 167 1.30 -15.06 2.52
CA GLN A 167 0.54 -15.75 1.47
C GLN A 167 -0.46 -14.80 0.84
N VAL A 168 -0.54 -14.82 -0.48
CA VAL A 168 -1.44 -14.00 -1.30
C VAL A 168 -2.01 -14.80 -2.46
N ASP A 169 -3.27 -14.55 -2.79
CA ASP A 169 -3.89 -15.05 -4.01
C ASP A 169 -3.61 -14.08 -5.15
N LEU A 170 -2.69 -14.45 -6.05
CA LEU A 170 -2.37 -13.68 -7.24
C LEU A 170 -3.31 -14.04 -8.39
N PRO A 171 -4.22 -13.18 -8.81
CA PRO A 171 -4.92 -13.34 -10.07
C PRO A 171 -3.97 -13.05 -11.23
N TYR A 172 -4.01 -13.87 -12.27
CA TYR A 172 -3.24 -13.67 -13.51
C TYR A 172 -4.05 -14.06 -14.74
N TYR A 173 -3.68 -13.50 -15.90
CA TYR A 173 -4.38 -13.69 -17.15
C TYR A 173 -3.50 -14.53 -18.09
N GLU A 174 -3.99 -15.70 -18.49
CA GLU A 174 -3.29 -16.62 -19.39
C GLU A 174 -4.31 -17.38 -20.23
N ALA A 175 -3.96 -17.69 -21.48
CA ALA A 175 -4.82 -18.43 -22.42
C ALA A 175 -6.28 -17.87 -22.48
N ASP A 176 -6.39 -16.54 -22.60
CA ASP A 176 -7.66 -15.80 -22.67
C ASP A 176 -8.61 -15.98 -21.47
N SER A 177 -8.07 -16.37 -20.32
CA SER A 177 -8.86 -16.53 -19.10
C SER A 177 -8.10 -16.03 -17.85
N TRP A 178 -8.88 -15.70 -16.79
CA TRP A 178 -8.33 -15.38 -15.48
C TRP A 178 -8.13 -16.65 -14.66
N HIS A 179 -6.96 -16.76 -14.06
CA HIS A 179 -6.56 -17.80 -13.13
C HIS A 179 -6.17 -17.18 -11.79
N SER A 180 -5.96 -17.99 -10.77
CA SER A 180 -5.43 -17.57 -9.47
C SER A 180 -4.40 -18.58 -8.98
N LEU A 181 -3.32 -18.06 -8.40
CA LEU A 181 -2.25 -18.85 -7.79
C LEU A 181 -1.99 -18.33 -6.38
N THR A 182 -2.18 -19.17 -5.38
CA THR A 182 -1.73 -18.86 -4.02
C THR A 182 -0.22 -19.01 -3.94
N THR A 183 0.47 -17.93 -3.59
CA THR A 183 1.94 -17.87 -3.51
C THR A 183 2.37 -17.00 -2.35
N THR A 184 3.67 -17.03 -2.04
CA THR A 184 4.29 -16.19 -1.02
C THR A 184 4.97 -14.99 -1.66
N ILE A 185 4.77 -13.81 -1.05
CA ILE A 185 5.44 -12.56 -1.40
C ILE A 185 6.06 -11.97 -0.13
N ASN A 186 7.24 -11.36 -0.27
CA ASN A 186 7.96 -10.59 0.73
C ASN A 186 8.17 -9.16 0.26
#